data_0c8a4c91caf56cd492da070d28914fe4
#
_entry.id   0c8a4c91caf56cd492da070d28914fe4
#
_cell.length_a   1.000
_cell.length_b   1.000
_cell.length_c   1.000
_cell.angle_alpha   90.00
_cell.angle_beta   90.00
_cell.angle_gamma   90.00
#
_symmetry.space_group_name_H-M   'P 1'
#
loop_
_entity.id
_entity.type
_entity.pdbx_description
1 polymer ?
#
loop_
_entity_poly.entity_id
_entity_poly.type
_entity_poly.pdbx_seq_one_letter_code
_entity_poly.pdbx_strand_id
1 'polypeptide(L)'
;MLQKGVTPMRSFVVEPMQHGRLFLAGDSAHIVPPTGAKGMNLAFADVMMLSRAVGAFYKDRRNDLLEAYSVTCLRRVWKAQRFSWWMTQIMHRFPHETAFDRRRQLSDLDYLTSSKAAATSLAEQYVGLPLD
;
A
#
# COMPACT_ATOMS: atom_id res chain seq x y z
N MET A 1 -28.85 8.04 16.18
CA MET A 1 -27.60 7.31 15.84
C MET A 1 -28.01 5.87 15.61
N LEU A 2 -27.90 5.40 14.36
CA LEU A 2 -28.43 4.07 14.00
C LEU A 2 -27.45 2.94 14.36
N GLN A 3 -26.15 3.18 14.22
CA GLN A 3 -25.11 2.21 14.56
C GLN A 3 -23.77 2.92 14.81
N LYS A 4 -23.02 2.46 15.81
CA LYS A 4 -21.65 2.90 16.08
C LYS A 4 -20.76 1.67 16.23
N GLY A 5 -19.65 1.62 15.49
CA GLY A 5 -18.66 0.55 15.57
C GLY A 5 -17.25 1.11 15.63
N VAL A 6 -16.34 0.33 16.22
CA VAL A 6 -14.90 0.59 16.17
C VAL A 6 -14.25 -0.57 15.44
N THR A 7 -13.60 -0.26 14.31
CA THR A 7 -12.86 -1.26 13.54
C THR A 7 -11.38 -1.07 13.79
N PRO A 8 -10.67 -2.07 14.36
CA PRO A 8 -9.24 -1.97 14.56
C PRO A 8 -8.53 -1.95 13.20
N MET A 9 -7.66 -0.97 13.01
CA MET A 9 -6.80 -0.92 11.82
C MET A 9 -5.71 -1.98 11.94
N ARG A 10 -5.53 -2.75 10.87
CA ARG A 10 -4.49 -3.78 10.75
C ARG A 10 -3.57 -3.44 9.59
N SER A 11 -2.32 -3.86 9.73
CA SER A 11 -1.35 -3.87 8.63
C SER A 11 -0.59 -5.18 8.66
N PHE A 12 -0.56 -5.88 7.55
CA PHE A 12 0.31 -7.03 7.38
C PHE A 12 0.65 -7.23 5.90
N VAL A 13 1.72 -7.94 5.64
CA VAL A 13 2.14 -8.36 4.30
C VAL A 13 2.62 -9.80 4.43
N VAL A 14 2.13 -10.66 3.55
CA VAL A 14 2.61 -12.04 3.43
C VAL A 14 3.77 -12.07 2.43
N GLU A 15 4.91 -12.58 2.86
CA GLU A 15 6.08 -12.76 2.03
C GLU A 15 6.58 -14.22 2.11
N PRO A 16 6.66 -14.91 0.97
CA PRO A 16 6.23 -14.54 -0.38
C PRO A 16 4.69 -14.59 -0.55
N MET A 17 4.16 -13.87 -1.55
CA MET A 17 2.74 -13.93 -1.93
C MET A 17 2.39 -15.19 -2.75
N GLN A 18 3.32 -16.11 -2.88
CA GLN A 18 3.20 -17.35 -3.64
C GLN A 18 3.88 -18.50 -2.94
N HIS A 19 3.21 -19.66 -2.94
CA HIS A 19 3.81 -20.93 -2.49
C HIS A 19 3.41 -22.06 -3.45
N GLY A 20 4.36 -22.56 -4.24
CA GLY A 20 4.07 -23.54 -5.29
C GLY A 20 3.04 -22.99 -6.30
N ARG A 21 1.87 -23.62 -6.34
CA ARG A 21 0.74 -23.21 -7.20
C ARG A 21 -0.31 -22.37 -6.49
N LEU A 22 -0.12 -22.04 -5.23
CA LEU A 22 -0.97 -21.14 -4.47
C LEU A 22 -0.46 -19.70 -4.66
N PHE A 23 -1.35 -18.80 -5.06
CA PHE A 23 -1.09 -17.37 -5.20
C PHE A 23 -2.07 -16.60 -4.32
N LEU A 24 -1.56 -15.64 -3.56
CA LEU A 24 -2.36 -14.74 -2.74
C LEU A 24 -2.49 -13.39 -3.45
N ALA A 25 -3.65 -12.75 -3.35
CA ALA A 25 -3.92 -11.45 -3.92
C ALA A 25 -4.86 -10.65 -3.02
N GLY A 26 -4.74 -9.32 -3.02
CA GLY A 26 -5.56 -8.43 -2.21
C GLY A 26 -5.40 -8.67 -0.72
N ASP A 27 -6.50 -8.56 0.03
CA ASP A 27 -6.50 -8.64 1.51
C ASP A 27 -6.01 -9.98 2.08
N SER A 28 -5.97 -11.04 1.28
CA SER A 28 -5.34 -12.31 1.68
C SER A 28 -3.81 -12.23 1.71
N ALA A 29 -3.23 -11.33 0.94
CA ALA A 29 -1.79 -11.12 0.83
C ALA A 29 -1.30 -9.92 1.64
N HIS A 30 -2.07 -8.86 1.70
CA HIS A 30 -1.68 -7.62 2.36
C HIS A 30 -2.88 -6.75 2.79
N ILE A 31 -2.77 -6.16 3.96
CA ILE A 31 -3.66 -5.09 4.43
C ILE A 31 -2.79 -3.86 4.71
N VAL A 32 -3.21 -2.72 4.19
CA VAL A 32 -2.55 -1.42 4.40
C VAL A 32 -3.45 -0.50 5.23
N PRO A 33 -2.89 0.45 5.99
CA PRO A 33 -3.70 1.45 6.67
C PRO A 33 -4.61 2.19 5.66
N PRO A 34 -5.88 2.46 5.99
CA PRO A 34 -6.84 3.04 5.06
C PRO A 34 -6.56 4.50 4.69
N THR A 35 -5.74 5.20 5.47
CA THR A 35 -5.43 6.63 5.32
C THR A 35 -4.93 7.00 3.91
N GLY A 36 -4.19 6.11 3.27
CA GLY A 36 -3.68 6.32 1.90
C GLY A 36 -4.64 5.88 0.79
N ALA A 37 -5.79 5.27 1.12
CA ALA A 37 -6.76 4.71 0.16
C ALA A 37 -6.13 3.76 -0.89
N LYS A 38 -5.13 2.94 -0.50
CA LYS A 38 -4.34 2.11 -1.42
C LYS A 38 -4.82 0.66 -1.52
N GLY A 39 -5.58 0.14 -0.55
CA GLY A 39 -5.92 -1.29 -0.46
C GLY A 39 -6.56 -1.84 -1.72
N MET A 40 -7.64 -1.22 -2.20
CA MET A 40 -8.35 -1.65 -3.40
C MET A 40 -7.46 -1.57 -4.66
N ASN A 41 -6.68 -0.50 -4.80
CA ASN A 41 -5.78 -0.34 -5.95
C ASN A 41 -4.67 -1.39 -5.98
N LEU A 42 -4.16 -1.80 -4.82
CA LEU A 42 -3.21 -2.91 -4.70
C LEU A 42 -3.86 -4.23 -5.11
N ALA A 43 -5.06 -4.51 -4.62
CA ALA A 43 -5.79 -5.74 -4.98
C ALA A 43 -6.03 -5.83 -6.49
N PHE A 44 -6.46 -4.75 -7.15
CA PHE A 44 -6.59 -4.72 -8.60
C PHE A 44 -5.25 -4.91 -9.33
N ALA A 45 -4.17 -4.34 -8.83
CA ALA A 45 -2.85 -4.53 -9.41
C ALA A 45 -2.41 -6.00 -9.34
N ASP A 46 -2.61 -6.66 -8.19
CA ASP A 46 -2.31 -8.09 -8.03
C ASP A 46 -3.11 -8.94 -9.03
N VAL A 47 -4.42 -8.70 -9.15
CA VAL A 47 -5.28 -9.42 -10.08
C VAL A 47 -4.84 -9.21 -11.53
N MET A 48 -4.45 -8.00 -11.91
CA MET A 48 -3.93 -7.72 -13.25
C MET A 48 -2.63 -8.48 -13.53
N MET A 49 -1.69 -8.47 -12.59
CA MET A 49 -0.41 -9.19 -12.73
C MET A 49 -0.64 -10.70 -12.80
N LEU A 50 -1.45 -11.23 -11.90
CA LEU A 50 -1.76 -12.67 -11.87
C LEU A 50 -2.52 -13.12 -13.13
N SER A 51 -3.48 -12.33 -13.61
CA SER A 51 -4.21 -12.63 -14.83
C SER A 51 -3.30 -12.69 -16.06
N ARG A 52 -2.37 -11.74 -16.20
CA ARG A 52 -1.35 -11.75 -17.26
C ARG A 52 -0.44 -12.98 -17.17
N ALA A 53 0.01 -13.31 -15.97
CA ALA A 53 0.89 -14.44 -15.71
C ALA A 53 0.21 -15.79 -16.03
N VAL A 54 -1.03 -15.95 -15.58
CA VAL A 54 -1.85 -17.15 -15.88
C VAL A 54 -2.16 -17.23 -17.39
N GLY A 55 -2.49 -16.11 -18.01
CA GLY A 55 -2.70 -16.04 -19.47
C GLY A 55 -1.48 -16.50 -20.27
N ALA A 56 -0.29 -16.00 -19.92
CA ALA A 56 0.96 -16.40 -20.56
C ALA A 56 1.29 -17.88 -20.32
N PHE A 57 1.02 -18.38 -19.13
CA PHE A 57 1.23 -19.79 -18.80
C PHE A 57 0.37 -20.72 -19.69
N TYR A 58 -0.92 -20.45 -19.82
CA TYR A 58 -1.82 -21.33 -20.61
C TYR A 58 -1.70 -21.14 -22.11
N LYS A 59 -1.52 -19.90 -22.59
CA LYS A 59 -1.46 -19.61 -24.02
C LYS A 59 -0.08 -19.85 -24.61
N ASP A 60 0.97 -19.38 -23.91
CA ASP A 60 2.32 -19.30 -24.47
C ASP A 60 3.30 -20.29 -23.81
N ARG A 61 2.82 -21.11 -22.86
CA ARG A 61 3.64 -22.04 -22.06
C ARG A 61 4.78 -21.35 -21.29
N ARG A 62 4.61 -20.08 -20.95
CA ARG A 62 5.58 -19.28 -20.19
C ARG A 62 5.30 -19.33 -18.70
N ASN A 63 6.33 -19.60 -17.91
CA ASN A 63 6.25 -19.66 -16.45
C ASN A 63 6.92 -18.47 -15.75
N ASP A 64 7.72 -17.72 -16.46
CA ASP A 64 8.53 -16.60 -15.94
C ASP A 64 7.70 -15.53 -15.22
N LEU A 65 6.52 -15.19 -15.73
CA LEU A 65 5.63 -14.22 -15.09
C LEU A 65 5.00 -14.75 -13.80
N LEU A 66 4.70 -16.05 -13.71
CA LEU A 66 4.23 -16.67 -12.48
C LEU A 66 5.34 -16.70 -11.43
N GLU A 67 6.56 -17.03 -11.82
CA GLU A 67 7.72 -17.03 -10.92
C GLU A 67 8.05 -15.63 -10.40
N ALA A 68 7.90 -14.61 -11.23
CA ALA A 68 8.13 -13.21 -10.86
C ALA A 68 6.99 -12.56 -10.08
N TYR A 69 5.81 -13.19 -9.97
CA TYR A 69 4.59 -12.59 -9.42
C TYR A 69 4.79 -11.96 -8.05
N SER A 70 5.27 -12.77 -7.09
CA SER A 70 5.45 -12.31 -5.71
C SER A 70 6.39 -11.10 -5.61
N VAL A 71 7.56 -11.19 -6.25
CA VAL A 71 8.56 -10.10 -6.22
C VAL A 71 8.02 -8.83 -6.87
N THR A 72 7.29 -8.96 -7.97
CA THR A 72 6.72 -7.81 -8.69
C THR A 72 5.63 -7.13 -7.86
N CYS A 73 4.70 -7.87 -7.27
CA CYS A 73 3.64 -7.32 -6.45
C CYS A 73 4.17 -6.70 -5.14
N LEU A 74 5.10 -7.37 -4.46
CA LEU A 74 5.68 -6.91 -3.19
C LEU A 74 6.38 -5.55 -3.31
N ARG A 75 7.03 -5.24 -4.42
CA ARG A 75 7.62 -3.92 -4.64
C ARG A 75 6.59 -2.80 -4.51
N ARG A 76 5.38 -3.00 -5.03
CA ARG A 76 4.28 -2.05 -4.95
C ARG A 76 3.64 -2.03 -3.58
N VAL A 77 3.42 -3.20 -3.00
CA VAL A 77 2.85 -3.35 -1.66
C VAL A 77 3.68 -2.57 -0.63
N TRP A 78 4.99 -2.72 -0.63
CA TRP A 78 5.86 -2.01 0.31
C TRP A 78 5.90 -0.50 0.10
N LYS A 79 5.83 -0.02 -1.15
CA LYS A 79 5.67 1.42 -1.43
C LYS A 79 4.36 1.96 -0.84
N ALA A 80 3.27 1.22 -1.00
CA ALA A 80 1.96 1.60 -0.47
C ALA A 80 1.91 1.53 1.06
N GLN A 81 2.50 0.50 1.68
CA GLN A 81 2.64 0.37 3.13
C GLN A 81 3.39 1.56 3.71
N ARG A 82 4.57 1.88 3.16
CA ARG A 82 5.37 3.03 3.59
C ARG A 82 4.56 4.33 3.52
N PHE A 83 3.88 4.58 2.41
CA PHE A 83 3.09 5.79 2.22
C PHE A 83 1.90 5.85 3.18
N SER A 84 1.12 4.77 3.29
CA SER A 84 -0.07 4.73 4.14
C SER A 84 0.28 4.86 5.63
N TRP A 85 1.40 4.25 6.09
CA TRP A 85 1.92 4.42 7.43
C TRP A 85 2.30 5.87 7.72
N TRP A 86 3.09 6.46 6.83
CA TRP A 86 3.51 7.85 6.95
C TRP A 86 2.32 8.81 6.98
N MET A 87 1.34 8.65 6.08
CA MET A 87 0.10 9.43 6.08
C MET A 87 -0.68 9.28 7.39
N THR A 88 -0.76 8.05 7.91
CA THR A 88 -1.45 7.80 9.18
C THR A 88 -0.78 8.57 10.32
N GLN A 89 0.54 8.56 10.40
CA GLN A 89 1.28 9.29 11.43
C GLN A 89 1.13 10.82 11.31
N ILE A 90 1.13 11.35 10.10
CA ILE A 90 0.97 12.80 9.89
C ILE A 90 -0.46 13.27 10.16
N MET A 91 -1.46 12.47 9.82
CA MET A 91 -2.86 12.90 9.86
C MET A 91 -3.56 12.62 11.19
N HIS A 92 -3.02 11.74 12.04
CA HIS A 92 -3.67 11.33 13.27
C HIS A 92 -2.86 11.71 14.51
N ARG A 93 -3.58 11.88 15.63
CA ARG A 93 -2.99 11.99 16.96
C ARG A 93 -3.12 10.67 17.70
N PHE A 94 -2.04 10.25 18.34
CA PHE A 94 -2.03 9.04 19.14
C PHE A 94 -2.00 9.35 20.65
N PRO A 95 -2.65 8.53 21.51
CA PRO A 95 -2.78 8.82 22.93
C PRO A 95 -1.46 8.96 23.69
N HIS A 96 -0.38 8.36 23.18
CA HIS A 96 0.95 8.37 23.81
C HIS A 96 1.87 9.50 23.30
N GLU A 97 1.39 10.35 22.38
CA GLU A 97 2.17 11.46 21.83
C GLU A 97 2.40 12.56 22.87
N THR A 98 3.63 13.02 22.90
CA THR A 98 4.06 14.16 23.73
C THR A 98 3.77 15.50 23.04
N ALA A 99 3.91 16.60 23.78
CA ALA A 99 3.87 17.95 23.21
C ALA A 99 4.96 18.16 22.14
N PHE A 100 6.12 17.53 22.31
CA PHE A 100 7.22 17.59 21.35
C PHE A 100 6.84 16.86 20.04
N ASP A 101 6.27 15.67 20.11
CA ASP A 101 5.83 14.93 18.94
C ASP A 101 4.76 15.70 18.15
N ARG A 102 3.86 16.35 18.87
CA ARG A 102 2.85 17.20 18.24
C ARG A 102 3.47 18.40 17.51
N ARG A 103 4.48 19.03 18.07
CA ARG A 103 5.18 20.16 17.42
C ARG A 103 5.91 19.70 16.17
N ARG A 104 6.54 18.53 16.19
CA ARG A 104 7.16 17.93 15.00
C ARG A 104 6.12 17.66 13.90
N GLN A 105 5.01 17.02 14.25
CA GLN A 105 3.92 16.72 13.30
C GLN A 105 3.39 17.99 12.62
N LEU A 106 3.17 19.06 13.39
CA LEU A 106 2.74 20.35 12.82
C LEU A 106 3.80 20.97 11.90
N SER A 107 5.08 20.83 12.22
CA SER A 107 6.18 21.29 11.35
C SER A 107 6.23 20.49 10.03
N ASP A 108 5.99 19.17 10.09
CA ASP A 108 5.91 18.33 8.89
C ASP A 108 4.74 18.74 7.99
N LEU A 109 3.56 19.03 8.58
CA LEU A 109 2.40 19.54 7.84
C LEU A 109 2.65 20.91 7.21
N ASP A 110 3.31 21.82 7.95
CA ASP A 110 3.71 23.13 7.43
C ASP A 110 4.68 22.98 6.25
N TYR A 111 5.67 22.10 6.37
CA TYR A 111 6.60 21.81 5.27
C TYR A 111 5.90 21.27 4.03
N LEU A 112 4.94 20.35 4.19
CA LEU A 112 4.17 19.80 3.08
C LEU A 112 3.34 20.85 2.35
N THR A 113 2.83 21.87 3.06
CA THR A 113 1.99 22.92 2.49
C THR A 113 2.78 24.11 1.94
N SER A 114 3.98 24.36 2.47
CA SER A 114 4.81 25.51 2.07
C SER A 114 5.88 25.17 1.01
N SER A 115 6.30 23.91 0.91
CA SER A 115 7.32 23.47 -0.05
C SER A 115 6.70 22.83 -1.29
N LYS A 116 6.94 23.41 -2.46
CA LYS A 116 6.50 22.82 -3.74
C LYS A 116 7.06 21.41 -3.96
N ALA A 117 8.31 21.17 -3.60
CA ALA A 117 8.93 19.85 -3.74
C ALA A 117 8.25 18.81 -2.85
N ALA A 118 7.95 19.15 -1.59
CA ALA A 118 7.25 18.27 -0.66
C ALA A 118 5.82 17.98 -1.14
N ALA A 119 5.09 19.00 -1.57
CA ALA A 119 3.74 18.85 -2.12
C ALA A 119 3.73 17.99 -3.40
N THR A 120 4.72 18.16 -4.28
CA THR A 120 4.87 17.33 -5.49
C THR A 120 5.14 15.87 -5.13
N SER A 121 6.06 15.62 -4.19
CA SER A 121 6.36 14.27 -3.71
C SER A 121 5.14 13.60 -3.06
N LEU A 122 4.36 14.35 -2.28
CA LEU A 122 3.10 13.86 -1.70
C LEU A 122 2.10 13.48 -2.81
N ALA A 123 1.89 14.35 -3.79
CA ALA A 123 0.96 14.14 -4.89
C ALA A 123 1.34 12.90 -5.72
N GLU A 124 2.62 12.75 -6.04
CA GLU A 124 3.16 11.58 -6.76
C GLU A 124 2.91 10.27 -6.01
N GLN A 125 3.16 10.25 -4.71
CA GLN A 125 2.91 9.07 -3.88
C GLN A 125 1.41 8.80 -3.68
N TYR A 126 0.59 9.86 -3.62
CA TYR A 126 -0.85 9.75 -3.49
C TYR A 126 -1.51 9.18 -4.75
N VAL A 127 -1.15 9.67 -5.92
CA VAL A 127 -1.60 9.14 -7.21
C VAL A 127 -1.07 7.70 -7.41
N GLY A 128 0.16 7.46 -7.05
CA GLY A 128 0.87 6.21 -7.21
C GLY A 128 1.67 6.16 -8.51
N LEU A 129 2.70 5.33 -8.50
CA LEU A 129 3.55 5.10 -9.66
C LEU A 129 2.89 4.11 -10.63
N PRO A 130 3.25 4.14 -11.94
CA PRO A 130 2.80 3.16 -12.93
C PRO A 130 3.03 1.71 -12.51
N LEU A 131 2.37 0.78 -13.21
CA LEU A 131 2.42 -0.67 -12.96
C LEU A 131 3.62 -1.38 -13.65
N ASP A 132 4.71 -0.68 -13.85
CA ASP A 132 5.88 -1.22 -14.56
C ASP A 132 6.71 -2.14 -13.69
#